data_f4f06e147253a2b0435cb310f20558c8
#
_entry.id   f4f06e147253a2b0435cb310f20558c8
#
_cell.length_a   1.000
_cell.length_b   1.000
_cell.length_c   1.000
_cell.angle_alpha   90.00
_cell.angle_beta   90.00
_cell.angle_gamma   90.00
#
_symmetry.space_group_name_H-M   'P 1'
#
loop_
_entity.id
_entity.type
_entity.pdbx_description
1 polymer ?
#
loop_
_entity_poly.entity_id
_entity_poly.type
_entity_poly.pdbx_seq_one_letter_code
_entity_poly.pdbx_strand_id
1 'polypeptide(L)'
;PQLRKHCHEVTDFNPRLHMLLDDMRQTLAESNGVGLAAPQVGVLRRAVIVLETNVPDDEEEYMIELINPVIVETAGEQTGAEGCLSIPNEFGVVTRPDYVKVRAQDRHGAWFEVEGRGLTARAFRHEIDHLDGVLFIDKAIRMLSPEELEQQAKG
;
A
#
# COMPACT_ATOMS: atom_id res chain seq x y z
N PRO A 1 14.13 -0.85 -13.50
CA PRO A 1 14.35 -0.85 -12.06
C PRO A 1 13.51 -1.88 -11.33
N GLN A 2 13.87 -2.15 -10.08
CA GLN A 2 13.20 -3.16 -9.25
C GLN A 2 11.70 -2.89 -9.07
N LEU A 3 11.28 -1.63 -9.00
CA LEU A 3 9.88 -1.28 -8.80
C LEU A 3 8.96 -1.72 -9.94
N ARG A 4 9.50 -2.03 -11.12
CA ARG A 4 8.74 -2.50 -12.27
C ARG A 4 8.67 -4.02 -12.38
N LYS A 5 9.31 -4.75 -11.48
CA LYS A 5 9.35 -6.21 -11.51
C LYS A 5 8.17 -6.81 -10.74
N HIS A 6 7.74 -7.98 -11.21
CA HIS A 6 6.78 -8.79 -10.45
C HIS A 6 7.47 -9.44 -9.28
N CYS A 7 6.81 -9.44 -8.13
CA CYS A 7 7.34 -10.04 -6.92
C CYS A 7 7.02 -11.53 -6.84
N HIS A 8 7.89 -12.26 -6.18
CA HIS A 8 7.73 -13.70 -5.97
C HIS A 8 6.77 -13.99 -4.83
N GLU A 9 5.97 -15.04 -5.00
CA GLU A 9 5.10 -15.52 -3.94
C GLU A 9 5.92 -15.96 -2.74
N VAL A 10 5.44 -15.67 -1.53
CA VAL A 10 6.05 -16.11 -0.29
C VAL A 10 5.59 -17.54 0.00
N THR A 11 6.55 -18.45 0.16
CA THR A 11 6.27 -19.86 0.47
C THR A 11 6.78 -20.28 1.85
N ASP A 12 7.75 -19.53 2.39
CA ASP A 12 8.36 -19.81 3.70
C ASP A 12 7.99 -18.71 4.70
N PHE A 13 7.22 -19.08 5.72
CA PHE A 13 6.80 -18.17 6.79
C PHE A 13 7.75 -18.33 7.99
N ASN A 14 8.99 -17.86 7.78
CA ASN A 14 10.13 -18.11 8.64
C ASN A 14 10.62 -16.82 9.33
N PRO A 15 11.64 -16.90 10.20
CA PRO A 15 12.19 -15.71 10.88
C PRO A 15 12.67 -14.61 9.92
N ARG A 16 13.14 -14.95 8.72
CA ARG A 16 13.55 -13.95 7.73
C ARG A 16 12.36 -13.11 7.26
N LEU A 17 11.22 -13.74 7.03
CA LEU A 17 9.99 -13.03 6.68
C LEU A 17 9.56 -12.11 7.82
N HIS A 18 9.60 -12.61 9.05
CA HIS A 18 9.23 -11.82 10.22
C HIS A 18 10.13 -10.60 10.38
N MET A 19 11.42 -10.76 10.16
CA MET A 19 12.37 -9.66 10.21
C MET A 19 12.10 -8.63 9.12
N LEU A 20 11.80 -9.08 7.91
CA LEU A 20 11.41 -8.19 6.82
C LEU A 20 10.17 -7.37 7.20
N LEU A 21 9.13 -8.01 7.73
CA LEU A 21 7.90 -7.34 8.13
C LEU A 21 8.16 -6.33 9.26
N ASP A 22 8.98 -6.69 10.23
CA ASP A 22 9.33 -5.79 11.34
C ASP A 22 10.10 -4.56 10.82
N ASP A 23 11.03 -4.76 9.89
CA ASP A 23 11.78 -3.66 9.25
C ASP A 23 10.85 -2.76 8.42
N MET A 24 9.90 -3.35 7.71
CA MET A 24 8.90 -2.60 6.95
C MET A 24 8.01 -1.77 7.87
N ARG A 25 7.59 -2.33 9.00
CA ARG A 25 6.81 -1.60 10.00
C ARG A 25 7.55 -0.39 10.52
N GLN A 26 8.83 -0.54 10.80
CA GLN A 26 9.67 0.56 11.27
C GLN A 26 9.81 1.63 10.19
N THR A 27 10.08 1.23 8.96
CA THR A 27 10.19 2.16 7.84
C THR A 27 8.91 2.95 7.62
N LEU A 28 7.76 2.27 7.67
CA LEU A 28 6.47 2.93 7.50
C LEU A 28 6.18 3.88 8.66
N ALA A 29 6.46 3.46 9.90
CA ALA A 29 6.24 4.29 11.09
C ALA A 29 7.07 5.58 11.08
N GLU A 30 8.26 5.55 10.49
CA GLU A 30 9.15 6.70 10.37
C GLU A 30 8.80 7.61 9.18
N SER A 31 7.84 7.20 8.35
CA SER A 31 7.39 7.94 7.18
C SER A 31 6.03 8.58 7.45
N ASN A 32 5.57 9.39 6.50
CA ASN A 32 4.21 9.96 6.51
C ASN A 32 3.25 9.15 5.63
N GLY A 33 3.67 7.97 5.17
CA GLY A 33 2.87 7.12 4.30
C GLY A 33 1.87 6.27 5.06
N VAL A 34 0.92 5.69 4.33
CA VAL A 34 -0.10 4.80 4.86
C VAL A 34 0.09 3.37 4.38
N GLY A 35 1.10 3.11 3.57
CA GLY A 35 1.40 1.78 3.08
C GLY A 35 2.83 1.63 2.58
N LEU A 36 3.30 0.40 2.54
CA LEU A 36 4.65 0.07 2.07
C LEU A 36 4.64 -1.36 1.50
N ALA A 37 5.24 -1.53 0.34
CA ALA A 37 5.42 -2.85 -0.28
C ALA A 37 6.88 -3.27 -0.22
N ALA A 38 7.13 -4.58 -0.11
CA ALA A 38 8.49 -5.11 0.01
C ALA A 38 9.46 -4.66 -1.09
N PRO A 39 9.04 -4.56 -2.38
CA PRO A 39 9.96 -4.07 -3.40
C PRO A 39 10.48 -2.65 -3.15
N GLN A 40 9.76 -1.82 -2.39
CA GLN A 40 10.22 -0.48 -2.04
C GLN A 40 11.41 -0.49 -1.09
N VAL A 41 11.67 -1.60 -0.41
CA VAL A 41 12.87 -1.81 0.42
C VAL A 41 13.84 -2.80 -0.22
N GLY A 42 13.70 -3.03 -1.53
CA GLY A 42 14.62 -3.84 -2.31
C GLY A 42 14.38 -5.35 -2.26
N VAL A 43 13.23 -5.79 -1.75
CA VAL A 43 12.91 -7.21 -1.61
C VAL A 43 11.74 -7.57 -2.53
N LEU A 44 11.98 -8.46 -3.51
CA LEU A 44 10.97 -8.83 -4.51
C LEU A 44 10.08 -9.98 -4.00
N ARG A 45 9.38 -9.74 -2.91
CA ARG A 45 8.44 -10.67 -2.28
C ARG A 45 7.05 -10.06 -2.22
N ARG A 46 6.03 -10.91 -2.29
CA ARG A 46 4.64 -10.46 -2.25
C ARG A 46 4.19 -10.21 -0.80
N ALA A 47 4.69 -9.12 -0.25
CA ALA A 47 4.36 -8.68 1.11
C ALA A 47 4.15 -7.16 1.11
N VAL A 48 3.07 -6.73 1.74
CA VAL A 48 2.76 -5.30 1.92
C VAL A 48 2.29 -5.06 3.35
N ILE A 49 2.44 -3.81 3.80
CA ILE A 49 1.87 -3.33 5.06
C ILE A 49 1.03 -2.10 4.76
N VAL A 50 -0.16 -2.05 5.34
CA VAL A 50 -1.07 -0.92 5.20
C VAL A 50 -1.50 -0.47 6.59
N LEU A 51 -1.47 0.84 6.81
CA LEU A 51 -1.95 1.45 8.04
C LEU A 51 -3.47 1.65 7.95
N GLU A 52 -4.22 1.01 8.85
CA GLU A 52 -5.66 1.25 8.95
C GLU A 52 -5.90 2.53 9.71
N THR A 53 -6.37 3.56 8.98
CA THR A 53 -6.61 4.90 9.54
C THR A 53 -8.08 5.15 9.85
N ASN A 54 -8.97 4.31 9.31
CA ASN A 54 -10.42 4.46 9.51
C ASN A 54 -10.85 3.73 10.78
N VAL A 55 -10.44 4.26 11.92
CA VAL A 55 -10.73 3.70 13.24
C VAL A 55 -11.51 4.72 14.07
N PRO A 56 -12.29 4.27 15.08
CA PRO A 56 -12.95 5.21 16.01
C PRO A 56 -11.95 6.13 16.71
N ASP A 57 -12.40 7.32 17.12
CA ASP A 57 -11.53 8.33 17.72
C ASP A 57 -10.83 7.87 19.00
N ASP A 58 -11.41 6.92 19.72
CA ASP A 58 -10.86 6.35 20.96
C ASP A 58 -9.95 5.14 20.72
N GLU A 59 -9.72 4.75 19.46
CA GLU A 59 -8.86 3.64 19.09
C GLU A 59 -7.64 4.12 18.31
N GLU A 60 -6.55 3.39 18.44
CA GLU A 60 -5.32 3.67 17.68
C GLU A 60 -5.36 3.06 16.30
N GLU A 61 -4.79 3.77 15.34
CA GLU A 61 -4.51 3.22 14.02
C GLU A 61 -3.56 2.02 14.17
N TYR A 62 -3.69 1.05 13.27
CA TYR A 62 -2.85 -0.16 13.34
C TYR A 62 -2.40 -0.60 11.95
N MET A 63 -1.28 -1.32 11.92
CA MET A 63 -0.72 -1.84 10.67
C MET A 63 -1.25 -3.23 10.36
N ILE A 64 -1.62 -3.43 9.09
CA ILE A 64 -2.10 -4.72 8.58
C ILE A 64 -0.99 -5.30 7.70
N GLU A 65 -0.53 -6.51 8.04
CA GLU A 65 0.43 -7.25 7.23
C GLU A 65 -0.32 -8.15 6.26
N LEU A 66 0.01 -8.04 4.97
CA LEU A 66 -0.65 -8.80 3.90
C LEU A 66 0.42 -9.53 3.09
N ILE A 67 0.46 -10.85 3.21
CA ILE A 67 1.39 -11.69 2.46
C ILE A 67 0.60 -12.46 1.41
N ASN A 68 1.12 -12.49 0.18
CA ASN A 68 0.47 -13.08 -0.99
C ASN A 68 -0.96 -12.52 -1.17
N PRO A 69 -1.15 -11.19 -1.12
CA PRO A 69 -2.48 -10.61 -1.15
C PRO A 69 -3.14 -10.73 -2.52
N VAL A 70 -4.46 -10.95 -2.50
CA VAL A 70 -5.30 -10.97 -3.69
C VAL A 70 -6.53 -10.10 -3.41
N ILE A 71 -6.85 -9.21 -4.34
CA ILE A 71 -8.07 -8.43 -4.25
C ILE A 71 -9.24 -9.31 -4.71
N VAL A 72 -10.19 -9.55 -3.83
CA VAL A 72 -11.32 -10.45 -4.11
C VAL A 72 -12.62 -9.71 -4.37
N GLU A 73 -12.73 -8.45 -3.96
CA GLU A 73 -13.92 -7.63 -4.19
C GLU A 73 -13.56 -6.15 -4.20
N THR A 74 -14.20 -5.40 -5.09
CA THR A 74 -14.07 -3.93 -5.12
C THR A 74 -15.44 -3.32 -5.35
N ALA A 75 -15.65 -2.11 -4.85
CA ALA A 75 -16.89 -1.36 -5.08
C ALA A 75 -16.63 0.15 -5.00
N GLY A 76 -17.47 0.91 -5.71
CA GLY A 76 -17.38 2.36 -5.72
C GLY A 76 -16.14 2.89 -6.39
N GLU A 77 -16.03 4.22 -6.38
CA GLU A 77 -14.87 4.92 -6.93
C GLU A 77 -14.54 6.14 -6.08
N GLN A 78 -13.25 6.43 -5.99
CA GLN A 78 -12.75 7.67 -5.41
C GLN A 78 -11.63 8.19 -6.29
N THR A 79 -11.52 9.50 -6.43
CA THR A 79 -10.46 10.14 -7.20
C THR A 79 -9.72 11.11 -6.31
N GLY A 80 -8.40 11.06 -6.31
CA GLY A 80 -7.60 11.95 -5.49
C GLY A 80 -6.12 11.84 -5.82
N ALA A 81 -5.32 12.64 -5.12
CA ALA A 81 -3.89 12.67 -5.32
C ALA A 81 -3.22 11.47 -4.65
N GLU A 82 -2.26 10.88 -5.36
CA GLU A 82 -1.40 9.83 -4.83
C GLU A 82 0.06 10.15 -5.08
N GLY A 83 0.88 9.72 -4.15
CA GLY A 83 2.32 9.72 -4.29
C GLY A 83 2.89 8.41 -3.77
N CYS A 84 4.18 8.23 -3.90
CA CYS A 84 4.88 7.04 -3.43
C CYS A 84 6.17 7.44 -2.74
N LEU A 85 6.50 6.80 -1.63
CA LEU A 85 7.74 7.06 -0.89
C LEU A 85 8.97 6.82 -1.76
N SER A 86 8.87 5.91 -2.74
CA SER A 86 9.95 5.59 -3.66
C SER A 86 10.02 6.51 -4.88
N ILE A 87 9.06 7.42 -5.05
CA ILE A 87 9.01 8.41 -6.12
C ILE A 87 8.75 9.77 -5.47
N PRO A 88 9.77 10.35 -4.81
CA PRO A 88 9.58 11.59 -4.04
C PRO A 88 9.24 12.77 -4.96
N ASN A 89 8.42 13.67 -4.42
CA ASN A 89 8.02 14.92 -5.07
C ASN A 89 7.16 14.75 -6.34
N GLU A 90 6.71 13.53 -6.64
CA GLU A 90 5.78 13.29 -7.74
C GLU A 90 4.43 12.84 -7.17
N PHE A 91 3.36 13.48 -7.61
CA PHE A 91 1.98 13.16 -7.23
C PHE A 91 1.10 13.21 -8.47
N GLY A 92 0.19 12.24 -8.57
CA GLY A 92 -0.77 12.16 -9.66
C GLY A 92 -2.19 12.04 -9.16
N VAL A 93 -3.14 12.41 -10.00
CA VAL A 93 -4.57 12.19 -9.72
C VAL A 93 -4.94 10.79 -10.22
N VAL A 94 -5.40 9.95 -9.31
CA VAL A 94 -5.69 8.54 -9.60
C VAL A 94 -7.12 8.22 -9.15
N THR A 95 -7.84 7.45 -9.98
CA THR A 95 -9.13 6.88 -9.60
C THR A 95 -8.91 5.46 -9.09
N ARG A 96 -9.42 5.20 -7.89
CA ARG A 96 -9.31 3.91 -7.20
C ARG A 96 -10.69 3.46 -6.71
N PRO A 97 -10.90 2.16 -6.45
CA PRO A 97 -12.10 1.74 -5.75
C PRO A 97 -12.20 2.39 -4.36
N ASP A 98 -13.43 2.67 -3.93
CA ASP A 98 -13.69 3.23 -2.59
C ASP A 98 -13.81 2.14 -1.52
N TYR A 99 -14.03 0.91 -1.95
CA TYR A 99 -14.07 -0.28 -1.10
C TYR A 99 -13.22 -1.37 -1.75
N VAL A 100 -12.37 -2.02 -0.95
CA VAL A 100 -11.53 -3.12 -1.39
C VAL A 100 -11.54 -4.21 -0.32
N LYS A 101 -11.78 -5.44 -0.73
CA LYS A 101 -11.64 -6.62 0.12
C LYS A 101 -10.44 -7.43 -0.35
N VAL A 102 -9.54 -7.74 0.55
CA VAL A 102 -8.29 -8.44 0.27
C VAL A 102 -8.29 -9.77 1.02
N ARG A 103 -7.89 -10.84 0.32
CA ARG A 103 -7.56 -12.11 0.92
C ARG A 103 -6.05 -12.24 0.94
N ALA A 104 -5.47 -12.57 2.10
CA ALA A 104 -4.03 -12.63 2.27
C ALA A 104 -3.66 -13.65 3.35
N GLN A 105 -2.36 -13.86 3.51
CA GLN A 105 -1.83 -14.68 4.60
C GLN A 105 -1.16 -13.76 5.63
N ASP A 106 -1.24 -14.12 6.90
CA ASP A 106 -0.51 -13.42 7.95
C ASP A 106 0.95 -13.91 7.99
N ARG A 107 1.74 -13.39 8.93
CA ARG A 107 3.16 -13.75 9.03
C ARG A 107 3.41 -15.21 9.40
N HIS A 108 2.37 -15.90 9.84
CA HIS A 108 2.44 -17.32 10.18
C HIS A 108 1.84 -18.21 9.09
N GLY A 109 1.39 -17.64 7.98
CA GLY A 109 0.85 -18.37 6.85
C GLY A 109 -0.65 -18.60 6.90
N ALA A 110 -1.34 -18.14 7.93
CA ALA A 110 -2.78 -18.32 8.04
C ALA A 110 -3.53 -17.38 7.10
N TRP A 111 -4.52 -17.88 6.38
CA TRP A 111 -5.35 -17.10 5.48
C TRP A 111 -6.39 -16.28 6.25
N PHE A 112 -6.61 -15.06 5.81
CA PHE A 112 -7.65 -14.18 6.34
C PHE A 112 -8.15 -13.24 5.24
N GLU A 113 -9.28 -12.59 5.50
CA GLU A 113 -9.81 -11.55 4.64
C GLU A 113 -9.95 -10.27 5.44
N VAL A 114 -9.70 -9.15 4.79
CA VAL A 114 -9.81 -7.83 5.40
C VAL A 114 -10.44 -6.86 4.41
N GLU A 115 -11.25 -5.95 4.92
CA GLU A 115 -11.93 -4.93 4.13
C GLU A 115 -11.35 -3.56 4.45
N GLY A 116 -11.26 -2.70 3.43
CA GLY A 116 -10.86 -1.32 3.60
C GLY A 116 -11.74 -0.38 2.80
N ARG A 117 -11.95 0.82 3.31
CA ARG A 117 -12.72 1.87 2.66
C ARG A 117 -11.93 3.16 2.62
N GLY A 118 -12.23 4.04 1.66
CA GLY A 118 -11.59 5.33 1.53
C GLY A 118 -10.08 5.22 1.36
N LEU A 119 -9.34 5.86 2.25
CA LEU A 119 -7.87 5.87 2.18
C LEU A 119 -7.28 4.47 2.33
N THR A 120 -7.85 3.61 3.18
CA THR A 120 -7.39 2.24 3.37
C THR A 120 -7.57 1.41 2.08
N ALA A 121 -8.72 1.54 1.41
CA ALA A 121 -8.97 0.88 0.13
C ALA A 121 -7.95 1.33 -0.92
N ARG A 122 -7.68 2.63 -0.99
CA ARG A 122 -6.69 3.20 -1.90
C ARG A 122 -5.30 2.63 -1.62
N ALA A 123 -4.92 2.56 -0.35
CA ALA A 123 -3.62 2.02 0.06
C ALA A 123 -3.48 0.54 -0.29
N PHE A 124 -4.50 -0.28 -0.06
CA PHE A 124 -4.48 -1.68 -0.47
C PHE A 124 -4.18 -1.82 -1.96
N ARG A 125 -4.92 -1.11 -2.79
CA ARG A 125 -4.76 -1.20 -4.25
C ARG A 125 -3.39 -0.71 -4.69
N HIS A 126 -2.95 0.44 -4.16
CA HIS A 126 -1.67 1.03 -4.50
C HIS A 126 -0.51 0.09 -4.17
N GLU A 127 -0.49 -0.48 -2.94
CA GLU A 127 0.62 -1.35 -2.51
C GLU A 127 0.59 -2.70 -3.21
N ILE A 128 -0.59 -3.27 -3.45
CA ILE A 128 -0.70 -4.53 -4.19
C ILE A 128 -0.24 -4.34 -5.64
N ASP A 129 -0.54 -3.20 -6.27
CA ASP A 129 -0.03 -2.88 -7.60
C ASP A 129 1.49 -2.91 -7.65
N HIS A 130 2.17 -2.43 -6.61
CA HIS A 130 3.64 -2.50 -6.53
C HIS A 130 4.17 -3.93 -6.67
N LEU A 131 3.44 -4.91 -6.17
CA LEU A 131 3.86 -6.31 -6.25
C LEU A 131 3.86 -6.83 -7.69
N ASP A 132 3.10 -6.19 -8.56
CA ASP A 132 3.00 -6.53 -9.98
C ASP A 132 3.76 -5.54 -10.85
N GLY A 133 4.58 -4.67 -10.24
CA GLY A 133 5.36 -3.68 -10.97
C GLY A 133 4.56 -2.49 -11.49
N VAL A 134 3.33 -2.31 -11.00
CA VAL A 134 2.45 -1.21 -11.40
C VAL A 134 2.59 -0.08 -10.40
N LEU A 135 2.94 1.10 -10.87
CA LEU A 135 3.13 2.29 -10.04
C LEU A 135 1.94 3.25 -10.21
N PHE A 136 1.74 4.16 -9.25
CA PHE A 136 0.64 5.12 -9.33
C PHE A 136 0.70 5.99 -10.59
N ILE A 137 1.91 6.28 -11.09
CA ILE A 137 2.10 7.07 -12.32
C ILE A 137 1.49 6.38 -13.54
N ASP A 138 1.37 5.03 -13.53
CA ASP A 138 0.74 4.27 -14.60
C ASP A 138 -0.79 4.40 -14.59
N LYS A 139 -1.35 4.75 -13.43
CA LYS A 139 -2.79 4.89 -13.20
C LYS A 139 -3.25 6.34 -13.11
N ALA A 140 -2.30 7.29 -13.08
CA ALA A 140 -2.63 8.69 -12.91
C ALA A 140 -3.40 9.25 -14.11
N ILE A 141 -4.49 9.95 -13.84
CA ILE A 141 -5.24 10.69 -14.86
C ILE A 141 -4.41 11.90 -15.31
N ARG A 142 -3.75 12.53 -14.37
CA ARG A 142 -2.81 13.63 -14.61
C ARG A 142 -1.86 13.74 -13.41
N MET A 143 -0.70 14.33 -13.65
CA MET A 143 0.24 14.63 -12.56
C MET A 143 -0.08 16.02 -12.00
N LEU A 144 0.16 16.20 -10.69
CA LEU A 144 -0.06 17.48 -10.04
C LEU A 144 1.10 18.44 -10.35
N SER A 145 0.75 19.71 -10.61
CA SER A 145 1.74 20.76 -10.75
C SER A 145 2.34 21.14 -9.39
N PRO A 146 3.51 21.82 -9.35
CA PRO A 146 4.07 22.30 -8.08
C PRO A 146 3.10 23.20 -7.29
N GLU A 147 2.31 23.99 -7.99
CA GLU A 147 1.31 24.88 -7.36
C GLU A 147 0.20 24.09 -6.68
N GLU A 148 -0.28 23.03 -7.33
CA GLU A 148 -1.29 22.15 -6.75
C GLU A 148 -0.77 21.40 -5.54
N LEU A 149 0.50 20.97 -5.57
CA LEU A 149 1.15 20.32 -4.44
C LEU A 149 1.24 21.26 -3.24
N GLU A 150 1.56 22.52 -3.48
CA GLU A 150 1.62 23.53 -2.43
C GLU A 150 0.26 23.75 -1.78
N GLN A 151 -0.81 23.81 -2.57
CA GLN A 151 -2.17 23.95 -2.05
C GLN A 151 -2.57 22.77 -1.19
N GLN A 152 -2.20 21.55 -1.56
CA GLN A 152 -2.48 20.37 -0.77
C GLN A 152 -1.75 20.36 0.57
N ALA A 153 -0.53 20.85 0.59
CA ALA A 153 0.25 20.95 1.83
C ALA A 153 -0.37 21.95 2.81
N LYS A 154 -1.14 22.92 2.34
CA LYS A 154 -1.84 23.92 3.15
C LYS A 154 -3.24 23.50 3.55
N GLY A 155 -3.81 22.52 2.87
CA GLY A 155 -5.15 21.98 3.13
C GLY A 155 -5.20 20.89 4.22
#